data_8185202f67f0039a20fb0f9500f2b658
#
_entry.id   8185202f67f0039a20fb0f9500f2b658
#
_cell.length_a   1.000
_cell.length_b   1.000
_cell.length_c   1.000
_cell.angle_alpha   90.00
_cell.angle_beta   90.00
_cell.angle_gamma   90.00
#
_symmetry.space_group_name_H-M   'P 1'
#
loop_
_entity.id
_entity.type
_entity.pdbx_description
1 polymer ?
#
loop_
_entity_poly.entity_id
_entity_poly.type
_entity_poly.pdbx_seq_one_letter_code
_entity_poly.pdbx_strand_id
1 'polypeptide(L)'
;PEEKDIFVSSNIKEDDHIQGVPRTGSFWHSDYAFMTTPFSISIIYPQVVPKLNRGTYFIDMAEAYEQLSEDLRTKIKETFCEHSVRKYFKIRPWDVYRPMGDILQEIEQRTPPVKRPTVVTHPISKRKILYVSQGFTVSIWNDKANQLDSSLLQVLFEQSGQTDKSFSHPLINLLQIEMGDIVLWDNRRLIHHAKHFDIKEPAKSFRLTVYDEFPFSLEETKELESKETENCEV
;
A
#
# COMPACT_ATOMS: atom_id res chain seq x y z
N PRO A 1 8.91 -10.52 19.78
CA PRO A 1 7.83 -11.34 20.28
C PRO A 1 7.84 -12.68 19.57
N GLU A 2 7.50 -13.74 20.27
CA GLU A 2 7.36 -15.09 19.67
C GLU A 2 6.04 -15.24 18.88
N GLU A 3 5.19 -14.21 18.92
CA GLU A 3 3.89 -14.15 18.25
C GLU A 3 4.08 -13.91 16.75
N LYS A 4 3.69 -14.88 15.94
CA LYS A 4 3.87 -14.87 14.47
C LYS A 4 3.07 -13.78 13.77
N ASP A 5 1.99 -13.30 14.39
CA ASP A 5 1.09 -12.31 13.81
C ASP A 5 1.56 -10.86 14.04
N ILE A 6 2.58 -10.67 14.89
CA ILE A 6 3.14 -9.35 15.16
C ILE A 6 4.35 -9.09 14.27
N PHE A 7 4.21 -8.16 13.34
CA PHE A 7 5.34 -7.70 12.55
C PHE A 7 6.21 -6.72 13.36
N VAL A 8 7.50 -6.99 13.44
CA VAL A 8 8.46 -6.13 14.14
C VAL A 8 9.22 -5.26 13.14
N SER A 9 9.01 -3.94 13.18
CA SER A 9 9.85 -2.97 12.49
C SER A 9 10.91 -2.46 13.47
N SER A 10 12.19 -2.77 13.22
CA SER A 10 13.28 -2.41 14.14
C SER A 10 14.62 -2.30 13.42
N ASN A 11 15.48 -1.38 13.90
CA ASN A 11 16.90 -1.31 13.54
C ASN A 11 17.81 -1.68 14.72
N ILE A 12 17.24 -2.12 15.83
CA ILE A 12 17.96 -2.52 17.03
C ILE A 12 18.57 -3.91 16.81
N LYS A 13 19.83 -4.05 17.20
CA LYS A 13 20.55 -5.34 17.19
C LYS A 13 20.58 -5.90 18.61
N GLU A 14 20.34 -7.20 18.71
CA GLU A 14 20.63 -8.03 19.89
C GLU A 14 21.47 -9.21 19.40
N ASP A 15 22.58 -9.51 20.05
CA ASP A 15 23.52 -10.57 19.70
C ASP A 15 23.91 -10.57 18.20
N ASP A 16 24.25 -9.39 17.67
CA ASP A 16 24.57 -9.12 16.25
C ASP A 16 23.43 -9.37 15.24
N HIS A 17 22.24 -9.74 15.68
CA HIS A 17 21.06 -9.91 14.84
C HIS A 17 20.10 -8.72 14.96
N ILE A 18 19.61 -8.22 13.81
CA ILE A 18 18.56 -7.18 13.80
C ILE A 18 17.25 -7.81 14.25
N GLN A 19 16.63 -7.22 15.26
CA GLN A 19 15.34 -7.61 15.83
C GLN A 19 14.18 -7.17 14.93
N GLY A 20 13.99 -7.80 13.78
CA GLY A 20 12.91 -7.46 12.86
C GLY A 20 13.40 -6.85 11.55
N VAL A 21 12.58 -6.02 10.91
CA VAL A 21 12.87 -5.46 9.58
C VAL A 21 13.12 -3.96 9.68
N PRO A 22 14.32 -3.48 9.34
CA PRO A 22 14.62 -2.05 9.38
C PRO A 22 14.03 -1.30 8.19
N ARG A 23 13.71 0.00 8.39
CA ARG A 23 13.30 0.95 7.33
C ARG A 23 12.18 0.44 6.43
N THR A 24 11.08 0.00 7.04
CA THR A 24 9.88 -0.42 6.31
C THR A 24 9.02 0.77 5.91
N GLY A 25 8.36 0.69 4.74
CA GLY A 25 7.31 1.62 4.34
C GLY A 25 7.79 3.01 3.92
N SER A 26 9.04 3.18 3.42
CA SER A 26 9.57 4.46 2.90
C SER A 26 9.02 4.79 1.50
N PHE A 27 7.77 4.50 1.24
CA PHE A 27 7.06 4.76 -0.01
C PHE A 27 5.56 4.81 0.26
N TRP A 28 4.81 5.49 -0.60
CA TRP A 28 3.35 5.56 -0.46
C TRP A 28 2.69 4.22 -0.74
N HIS A 29 1.96 3.68 0.23
CA HIS A 29 1.26 2.41 0.12
C HIS A 29 0.07 2.30 1.06
N SER A 30 -0.87 1.45 0.68
CA SER A 30 -1.83 0.83 1.57
C SER A 30 -1.29 -0.56 1.90
N ASP A 31 -1.35 -0.98 3.15
CA ASP A 31 -0.82 -2.28 3.57
C ASP A 31 -1.50 -3.42 2.82
N TYR A 32 -0.67 -4.28 2.21
CA TYR A 32 -1.12 -5.49 1.51
C TYR A 32 -2.12 -5.25 0.36
N ALA A 33 -2.11 -4.08 -0.29
CA ALA A 33 -2.98 -3.78 -1.44
C ALA A 33 -2.86 -4.80 -2.59
N PHE A 34 -1.76 -5.53 -2.65
CA PHE A 34 -1.46 -6.58 -3.62
C PHE A 34 -2.06 -7.96 -3.27
N MET A 35 -2.76 -8.10 -2.14
CA MET A 35 -3.45 -9.34 -1.76
C MET A 35 -4.88 -9.34 -2.30
N THR A 36 -5.42 -10.54 -2.57
CA THR A 36 -6.84 -10.71 -2.96
C THR A 36 -7.81 -10.16 -1.91
N THR A 37 -7.46 -10.26 -0.63
CA THR A 37 -8.21 -9.65 0.46
C THR A 37 -7.24 -8.84 1.31
N PRO A 38 -7.11 -7.51 1.08
CA PRO A 38 -6.28 -6.64 1.91
C PRO A 38 -6.87 -6.49 3.30
N PHE A 39 -6.00 -6.29 4.28
CA PHE A 39 -6.45 -6.01 5.65
C PHE A 39 -7.21 -4.69 5.74
N SER A 40 -8.21 -4.64 6.60
CA SER A 40 -9.06 -3.47 6.79
C SER A 40 -8.39 -2.39 7.63
N ILE A 41 -7.73 -2.79 8.70
CA ILE A 41 -7.14 -1.89 9.71
C ILE A 41 -5.68 -2.26 9.93
N SER A 42 -4.84 -1.25 10.01
CA SER A 42 -3.46 -1.37 10.46
C SER A 42 -3.26 -0.68 11.81
N ILE A 43 -2.44 -1.28 12.65
CA ILE A 43 -2.15 -0.83 14.01
C ILE A 43 -0.65 -0.77 14.20
N ILE A 44 -0.14 0.35 14.71
CA ILE A 44 1.26 0.47 15.12
C ILE A 44 1.32 0.82 16.62
N TYR A 45 2.17 0.09 17.32
CA TYR A 45 2.54 0.37 18.71
C TYR A 45 4.05 0.59 18.80
N PRO A 46 4.52 1.85 18.92
CA PRO A 46 5.94 2.17 19.04
C PRO A 46 6.48 1.76 20.41
N GLN A 47 7.62 1.08 20.42
CA GLN A 47 8.32 0.63 21.62
C GLN A 47 9.55 1.49 21.92
N VAL A 48 10.24 1.92 20.85
CA VAL A 48 11.39 2.82 20.92
C VAL A 48 11.24 3.84 19.80
N VAL A 49 11.12 5.11 20.19
CA VAL A 49 10.95 6.23 19.27
C VAL A 49 12.23 7.06 19.25
N PRO A 50 12.83 7.32 18.08
CA PRO A 50 13.96 8.22 17.96
C PRO A 50 13.64 9.63 18.47
N LYS A 51 14.63 10.30 19.07
CA LYS A 51 14.48 11.67 19.58
C LYS A 51 14.19 12.69 18.48
N LEU A 52 14.72 12.46 17.29
CA LEU A 52 14.44 13.30 16.12
C LEU A 52 13.23 12.74 15.37
N ASN A 53 12.12 13.41 15.56
CA ASN A 53 10.84 13.31 14.87
C ASN A 53 10.71 12.15 13.87
N ARG A 54 10.33 11.01 14.36
CA ARG A 54 9.80 9.93 13.56
C ARG A 54 8.30 10.12 13.46
N GLY A 55 7.76 9.92 12.28
CA GLY A 55 6.33 10.02 12.07
C GLY A 55 5.93 9.19 10.87
N THR A 56 4.65 9.24 10.57
CA THR A 56 4.09 8.64 9.38
C THR A 56 3.29 9.70 8.64
N TYR A 57 3.57 9.85 7.36
CA TYR A 57 2.75 10.66 6.47
C TYR A 57 1.55 9.84 6.02
N PHE A 58 0.39 10.49 5.97
CA PHE A 58 -0.86 9.93 5.49
C PHE A 58 -1.46 10.79 4.38
N ILE A 59 -2.14 10.13 3.44
CA ILE A 59 -3.02 10.76 2.46
C ILE A 59 -4.37 10.06 2.56
N ASP A 60 -5.45 10.86 2.72
CA ASP A 60 -6.82 10.39 2.61
C ASP A 60 -7.20 10.24 1.13
N MET A 61 -7.30 9.03 0.65
CA MET A 61 -7.58 8.73 -0.75
C MET A 61 -9.05 8.95 -1.14
N ALA A 62 -9.95 9.12 -0.17
CA ALA A 62 -11.30 9.61 -0.44
C ALA A 62 -11.29 11.12 -0.70
N GLU A 63 -10.53 11.87 0.08
CA GLU A 63 -10.33 13.31 -0.18
C GLU A 63 -9.57 13.52 -1.49
N ALA A 64 -8.54 12.73 -1.76
CA ALA A 64 -7.81 12.77 -3.02
C ALA A 64 -8.74 12.54 -4.22
N TYR A 65 -9.68 11.58 -4.14
CA TYR A 65 -10.69 11.37 -5.19
C TYR A 65 -11.60 12.59 -5.37
N GLU A 66 -12.08 13.19 -4.29
CA GLU A 66 -12.97 14.34 -4.31
C GLU A 66 -12.33 15.60 -4.92
N GLN A 67 -10.99 15.72 -4.80
CA GLN A 67 -10.24 16.83 -5.39
C GLN A 67 -9.87 16.63 -6.87
N LEU A 68 -10.07 15.41 -7.43
CA LEU A 68 -9.86 15.20 -8.86
C LEU A 68 -10.84 16.03 -9.68
N SER A 69 -10.41 16.50 -10.84
CA SER A 69 -11.30 17.13 -11.82
C SER A 69 -12.39 16.14 -12.28
N GLU A 70 -13.53 16.66 -12.72
CA GLU A 70 -14.63 15.83 -13.25
C GLU A 70 -14.20 15.01 -14.47
N ASP A 71 -13.33 15.57 -15.32
CA ASP A 71 -12.74 14.87 -16.46
C ASP A 71 -11.92 13.66 -16.02
N LEU A 72 -11.05 13.80 -15.01
CA LEU A 72 -10.28 12.68 -14.47
C LEU A 72 -11.18 11.63 -13.82
N ARG A 73 -12.16 12.05 -13.01
CA ARG A 73 -13.12 11.12 -12.39
C ARG A 73 -13.89 10.33 -13.43
N THR A 74 -14.29 10.96 -14.53
CA THR A 74 -14.98 10.30 -15.64
C THR A 74 -14.06 9.31 -16.35
N LYS A 75 -12.79 9.68 -16.60
CA LYS A 75 -11.81 8.81 -17.26
C LYS A 75 -11.48 7.54 -16.47
N ILE A 76 -11.49 7.62 -15.14
CA ILE A 76 -11.11 6.48 -14.30
C ILE A 76 -12.30 5.65 -13.77
N LYS A 77 -13.53 6.07 -14.04
CA LYS A 77 -14.75 5.48 -13.45
C LYS A 77 -14.87 3.97 -13.69
N GLU A 78 -14.49 3.52 -14.89
CA GLU A 78 -14.61 2.13 -15.34
C GLU A 78 -13.25 1.50 -15.61
N THR A 79 -12.22 1.99 -14.91
CA THR A 79 -10.87 1.45 -15.02
C THR A 79 -10.50 0.59 -13.84
N PHE A 80 -9.50 -0.26 -14.05
CA PHE A 80 -8.94 -1.16 -13.04
C PHE A 80 -7.45 -0.92 -12.90
N CYS A 81 -6.96 -0.97 -11.68
CA CYS A 81 -5.53 -0.93 -11.38
C CYS A 81 -5.03 -2.32 -11.00
N GLU A 82 -3.89 -2.67 -11.53
CA GLU A 82 -3.15 -3.86 -11.13
C GLU A 82 -2.22 -3.53 -9.99
N HIS A 83 -2.29 -4.31 -8.91
CA HIS A 83 -1.45 -4.17 -7.73
C HIS A 83 -0.52 -5.37 -7.61
N SER A 84 0.77 -5.10 -7.39
CA SER A 84 1.81 -6.12 -7.28
C SER A 84 2.85 -5.73 -6.25
N VAL A 85 3.37 -6.71 -5.54
CA VAL A 85 4.52 -6.55 -4.64
C VAL A 85 5.84 -6.37 -5.40
N ARG A 86 5.84 -6.52 -6.72
CA ARG A 86 7.02 -6.53 -7.58
C ARG A 86 7.91 -5.30 -7.49
N LYS A 87 7.35 -4.14 -7.15
CA LYS A 87 8.12 -2.89 -6.99
C LYS A 87 8.92 -2.85 -5.69
N TYR A 88 8.42 -3.49 -4.63
CA TYR A 88 8.97 -3.40 -3.28
C TYR A 88 9.06 -4.76 -2.60
N PHE A 89 9.92 -5.60 -3.11
CA PHE A 89 10.32 -6.83 -2.43
C PHE A 89 11.74 -6.69 -1.86
N LYS A 90 12.08 -7.49 -0.88
CA LYS A 90 13.41 -7.49 -0.28
C LYS A 90 14.24 -8.63 -0.86
N ILE A 91 15.40 -8.30 -1.40
CA ILE A 91 16.44 -9.28 -1.72
C ILE A 91 17.03 -9.79 -0.40
N ARG A 92 17.04 -11.08 -0.22
CA ARG A 92 17.58 -11.76 0.95
C ARG A 92 19.05 -12.16 0.71
N PRO A 93 19.85 -12.41 1.73
CA PRO A 93 21.25 -12.79 1.54
C PRO A 93 21.46 -13.99 0.60
N TRP A 94 20.55 -14.95 0.59
CA TRP A 94 20.59 -16.13 -0.28
C TRP A 94 20.10 -15.88 -1.71
N ASP A 95 19.55 -14.71 -2.00
CA ASP A 95 19.11 -14.31 -3.35
C ASP A 95 20.24 -13.63 -4.15
N VAL A 96 21.34 -13.22 -3.50
CA VAL A 96 22.39 -12.36 -4.08
C VAL A 96 23.02 -12.94 -5.36
N TYR A 97 23.12 -14.26 -5.46
CA TYR A 97 23.73 -14.94 -6.62
C TYR A 97 22.69 -15.59 -7.55
N ARG A 98 21.40 -15.34 -7.34
CA ARG A 98 20.32 -15.87 -8.17
C ARG A 98 20.04 -14.93 -9.35
N PRO A 99 19.68 -15.45 -10.54
CA PRO A 99 19.19 -14.61 -11.62
C PRO A 99 17.97 -13.79 -11.17
N MET A 100 17.95 -12.51 -11.45
CA MET A 100 16.85 -11.62 -11.06
C MET A 100 15.51 -12.08 -11.65
N GLY A 101 15.52 -12.63 -12.88
CA GLY A 101 14.34 -13.18 -13.53
C GLY A 101 13.65 -14.28 -12.72
N ASP A 102 14.47 -15.20 -12.16
CA ASP A 102 13.97 -16.33 -11.34
C ASP A 102 13.33 -15.82 -10.03
N ILE A 103 13.98 -14.82 -9.40
CA ILE A 103 13.46 -14.20 -8.19
C ILE A 103 12.11 -13.53 -8.45
N LEU A 104 12.01 -12.77 -9.54
CA LEU A 104 10.75 -12.09 -9.92
C LEU A 104 9.65 -13.10 -10.25
N GLN A 105 9.97 -14.16 -10.97
CA GLN A 105 9.02 -15.24 -11.27
C GLN A 105 8.52 -15.93 -10.01
N GLU A 106 9.41 -16.23 -9.06
CA GLU A 106 9.05 -16.82 -7.76
C GLU A 106 8.12 -15.89 -6.95
N ILE A 107 8.39 -14.58 -6.97
CA ILE A 107 7.55 -13.58 -6.30
C ILE A 107 6.15 -13.57 -6.93
N GLU A 108 6.05 -13.55 -8.24
CA GLU A 108 4.76 -13.55 -8.95
C GLU A 108 3.97 -14.84 -8.75
N GLN A 109 4.64 -15.98 -8.66
CA GLN A 109 3.98 -17.25 -8.36
C GLN A 109 3.42 -17.31 -6.94
N ARG A 110 4.16 -16.76 -5.95
CA ARG A 110 3.74 -16.74 -4.54
C ARG A 110 2.72 -15.65 -4.24
N THR A 111 2.80 -14.55 -4.96
CA THR A 111 1.96 -13.36 -4.76
C THR A 111 1.60 -12.81 -6.14
N PRO A 112 0.65 -13.46 -6.84
CA PRO A 112 0.23 -13.01 -8.16
C PRO A 112 -0.38 -11.60 -8.07
N PRO A 113 -0.20 -10.76 -9.09
CA PRO A 113 -0.84 -9.46 -9.16
C PRO A 113 -2.35 -9.56 -9.06
N VAL A 114 -2.98 -8.56 -8.45
CA VAL A 114 -4.43 -8.47 -8.34
C VAL A 114 -4.94 -7.23 -9.06
N LYS A 115 -6.05 -7.35 -9.78
CA LYS A 115 -6.75 -6.22 -10.39
C LYS A 115 -7.90 -5.77 -9.49
N ARG A 116 -8.06 -4.45 -9.35
CA ARG A 116 -9.13 -3.82 -8.58
C ARG A 116 -9.63 -2.59 -9.31
N PRO A 117 -10.91 -2.22 -9.15
CA PRO A 117 -11.39 -0.94 -9.64
C PRO A 117 -10.46 0.19 -9.17
N THR A 118 -10.13 1.12 -10.07
CA THR A 118 -9.35 2.33 -9.73
C THR A 118 -10.08 3.19 -8.69
N VAL A 119 -11.42 3.14 -8.72
CA VAL A 119 -12.29 3.81 -7.76
C VAL A 119 -13.12 2.78 -7.03
N VAL A 120 -12.89 2.64 -5.74
CA VAL A 120 -13.66 1.73 -4.88
C VAL A 120 -14.62 2.51 -3.97
N THR A 121 -15.68 1.86 -3.52
CA THR A 121 -16.60 2.45 -2.54
C THR A 121 -16.25 1.93 -1.14
N HIS A 122 -16.01 2.83 -0.21
CA HIS A 122 -15.75 2.44 1.18
C HIS A 122 -16.96 1.72 1.78
N PRO A 123 -16.80 0.51 2.34
CA PRO A 123 -17.94 -0.32 2.74
C PRO A 123 -18.80 0.30 3.85
N ILE A 124 -18.20 1.11 4.72
CA ILE A 124 -18.89 1.76 5.85
C ILE A 124 -19.34 3.18 5.48
N SER A 125 -18.40 4.07 5.13
CA SER A 125 -18.72 5.49 4.89
C SER A 125 -19.37 5.77 3.55
N LYS A 126 -19.39 4.80 2.62
CA LYS A 126 -19.90 4.91 1.24
C LYS A 126 -19.20 5.98 0.38
N ARG A 127 -18.14 6.59 0.87
CA ARG A 127 -17.32 7.52 0.07
C ARG A 127 -16.56 6.77 -1.02
N LYS A 128 -16.37 7.44 -2.15
CA LYS A 128 -15.50 6.95 -3.22
C LYS A 128 -14.03 7.16 -2.83
N ILE A 129 -13.20 6.19 -3.11
CA ILE A 129 -11.77 6.17 -2.79
C ILE A 129 -10.99 5.98 -4.07
N LEU A 130 -10.00 6.81 -4.31
CA LEU A 130 -8.99 6.59 -5.36
C LEU A 130 -8.04 5.49 -4.89
N TYR A 131 -8.25 4.24 -5.35
CA TYR A 131 -7.49 3.08 -4.86
C TYR A 131 -6.21 2.86 -5.66
N VAL A 132 -5.26 3.78 -5.52
CA VAL A 132 -3.93 3.72 -6.15
C VAL A 132 -2.84 4.05 -5.15
N SER A 133 -1.71 3.37 -5.25
CA SER A 133 -0.52 3.69 -4.45
C SER A 133 0.75 3.50 -5.27
N GLN A 134 1.68 4.46 -5.13
CA GLN A 134 2.96 4.43 -5.85
C GLN A 134 3.75 3.14 -5.60
N GLY A 135 3.61 2.57 -4.40
CA GLY A 135 4.32 1.37 -3.99
C GLY A 135 3.84 0.09 -4.64
N PHE A 136 2.55 -0.06 -4.85
CA PHE A 136 1.99 -1.34 -5.29
C PHE A 136 1.20 -1.28 -6.59
N THR A 137 0.70 -0.12 -7.01
CA THR A 137 0.00 0.00 -8.29
C THR A 137 0.99 0.04 -9.44
N VAL A 138 0.92 -0.93 -10.35
CA VAL A 138 1.89 -1.12 -11.43
C VAL A 138 1.36 -0.75 -12.80
N SER A 139 0.05 -0.86 -13.02
CA SER A 139 -0.60 -0.54 -14.30
C SER A 139 -2.06 -0.17 -14.11
N ILE A 140 -2.65 0.44 -15.14
CA ILE A 140 -4.07 0.79 -15.21
C ILE A 140 -4.68 0.20 -16.49
N TRP A 141 -5.90 -0.27 -16.41
CA TRP A 141 -6.59 -1.04 -17.45
C TRP A 141 -8.00 -0.48 -17.65
N ASN A 142 -8.51 -0.57 -18.86
CA ASN A 142 -9.92 -0.24 -19.13
C ASN A 142 -10.82 -1.48 -18.92
N ASP A 143 -12.13 -1.29 -19.07
CA ASP A 143 -13.17 -2.32 -19.00
C ASP A 143 -13.00 -3.48 -20.00
N LYS A 144 -12.28 -3.25 -21.09
CA LYS A 144 -11.98 -4.24 -22.13
C LYS A 144 -10.69 -5.02 -21.87
N ALA A 145 -10.14 -4.92 -20.65
CA ALA A 145 -8.89 -5.55 -20.25
C ALA A 145 -7.66 -5.11 -21.08
N ASN A 146 -7.72 -3.96 -21.77
CA ASN A 146 -6.55 -3.37 -22.41
C ASN A 146 -5.81 -2.46 -21.43
N GLN A 147 -4.51 -2.62 -21.34
CA GLN A 147 -3.68 -1.74 -20.53
C GLN A 147 -3.69 -0.33 -21.12
N LEU A 148 -3.96 0.65 -20.27
CA LEU A 148 -3.91 2.07 -20.64
C LEU A 148 -2.49 2.62 -20.50
N ASP A 149 -2.28 3.79 -21.11
CA ASP A 149 -1.01 4.51 -20.96
C ASP A 149 -0.71 4.80 -19.49
N SER A 150 0.52 4.51 -19.10
CA SER A 150 1.01 4.78 -17.73
C SER A 150 0.97 6.25 -17.34
N SER A 151 0.85 7.16 -18.31
CA SER A 151 0.70 8.61 -18.05
C SER A 151 -0.52 8.93 -17.20
N LEU A 152 -1.65 8.22 -17.40
CA LEU A 152 -2.84 8.39 -16.57
C LEU A 152 -2.57 8.03 -15.11
N LEU A 153 -1.88 6.92 -14.87
CA LEU A 153 -1.51 6.51 -13.53
C LEU A 153 -0.54 7.52 -12.87
N GLN A 154 0.41 8.05 -13.65
CA GLN A 154 1.32 9.07 -13.18
C GLN A 154 0.57 10.36 -12.78
N VAL A 155 -0.40 10.81 -13.56
CA VAL A 155 -1.26 11.96 -13.22
C VAL A 155 -2.03 11.71 -11.91
N LEU A 156 -2.55 10.49 -11.69
CA LEU A 156 -3.24 10.16 -10.43
C LEU A 156 -2.31 10.22 -9.22
N PHE A 157 -1.06 9.78 -9.36
CA PHE A 157 -0.06 9.92 -8.31
C PHE A 157 0.30 11.39 -8.03
N GLU A 158 0.40 12.23 -9.07
CA GLU A 158 0.68 13.66 -8.93
C GLU A 158 -0.48 14.38 -8.25
N GLN A 159 -1.70 14.18 -8.71
CA GLN A 159 -2.90 14.83 -8.16
C GLN A 159 -3.18 14.41 -6.70
N SER A 160 -2.79 13.22 -6.30
CA SER A 160 -2.89 12.77 -4.91
C SER A 160 -1.70 13.16 -4.03
N GLY A 161 -0.67 13.84 -4.58
CA GLY A 161 0.51 14.27 -3.84
C GLY A 161 1.58 13.21 -3.64
N GLN A 162 1.40 11.99 -4.16
CA GLN A 162 2.33 10.89 -3.93
C GLN A 162 3.73 11.11 -4.56
N THR A 163 3.84 11.98 -5.55
CA THR A 163 5.12 12.32 -6.21
C THR A 163 5.84 13.50 -5.57
N ASP A 164 5.20 14.19 -4.63
CA ASP A 164 5.81 15.32 -3.92
C ASP A 164 6.85 14.85 -2.91
N LYS A 165 8.12 14.99 -3.29
CA LYS A 165 9.28 14.62 -2.45
C LYS A 165 9.52 15.60 -1.30
N SER A 166 8.89 16.77 -1.32
CA SER A 166 8.97 17.75 -0.23
C SER A 166 7.95 17.48 0.88
N PHE A 167 6.97 16.61 0.62
CA PHE A 167 5.85 16.30 1.53
C PHE A 167 5.05 17.54 1.96
N SER A 168 4.96 18.55 1.07
CA SER A 168 4.25 19.81 1.30
C SER A 168 2.88 19.89 0.61
N HIS A 169 2.52 18.87 -0.19
CA HIS A 169 1.23 18.83 -0.86
C HIS A 169 0.08 18.90 0.16
N PRO A 170 -1.01 19.68 -0.12
CA PRO A 170 -2.10 19.90 0.84
C PRO A 170 -2.78 18.63 1.38
N LEU A 171 -2.78 17.55 0.62
CA LEU A 171 -3.33 16.25 1.03
C LEU A 171 -2.40 15.46 1.96
N ILE A 172 -1.14 15.84 2.10
CA ILE A 172 -0.17 15.12 2.91
C ILE A 172 -0.23 15.60 4.35
N ASN A 173 -0.53 14.69 5.26
CA ASN A 173 -0.59 14.96 6.69
C ASN A 173 0.49 14.16 7.42
N LEU A 174 1.30 14.83 8.24
CA LEU A 174 2.28 14.17 9.10
C LEU A 174 1.68 13.91 10.47
N LEU A 175 1.60 12.63 10.84
CA LEU A 175 1.36 12.22 12.22
C LEU A 175 2.69 11.97 12.91
N GLN A 176 2.99 12.76 13.92
CA GLN A 176 4.09 12.48 14.84
C GLN A 176 3.65 11.41 15.85
N ILE A 177 4.53 10.46 16.09
CA ILE A 177 4.23 9.30 16.93
C ILE A 177 5.18 9.32 18.12
N GLU A 178 4.65 9.26 19.32
CA GLU A 178 5.39 9.22 20.58
C GLU A 178 5.40 7.82 21.20
N MET A 179 6.29 7.61 22.15
CA MET A 179 6.33 6.37 22.91
C MET A 179 5.08 6.25 23.78
N GLY A 180 4.38 5.12 23.68
CA GLY A 180 3.13 4.86 24.39
C GLY A 180 1.87 5.11 23.57
N ASP A 181 2.00 5.73 22.39
CA ASP A 181 0.88 5.86 21.47
C ASP A 181 0.47 4.51 20.90
N ILE A 182 -0.81 4.39 20.55
CA ILE A 182 -1.32 3.35 19.68
C ILE A 182 -1.98 4.05 18.48
N VAL A 183 -1.43 3.84 17.30
CA VAL A 183 -1.95 4.45 16.08
C VAL A 183 -2.70 3.40 15.27
N LEU A 184 -3.98 3.68 15.01
CA LEU A 184 -4.84 2.85 14.18
C LEU A 184 -5.28 3.65 12.97
N TRP A 185 -5.30 3.01 11.79
CA TRP A 185 -5.86 3.64 10.60
C TRP A 185 -6.63 2.66 9.74
N ASP A 186 -7.63 3.18 9.04
CA ASP A 186 -8.37 2.44 8.02
C ASP A 186 -7.51 2.31 6.77
N ASN A 187 -7.04 1.10 6.54
CA ASN A 187 -6.12 0.76 5.46
C ASN A 187 -6.80 0.77 4.07
N ARG A 188 -8.13 0.74 4.03
CA ARG A 188 -8.92 0.84 2.79
C ARG A 188 -8.91 2.27 2.23
N ARG A 189 -8.81 3.26 3.13
CA ARG A 189 -8.96 4.68 2.81
C ARG A 189 -7.65 5.44 2.83
N LEU A 190 -6.74 5.11 3.75
CA LEU A 190 -5.50 5.85 3.97
C LEU A 190 -4.32 5.12 3.32
N ILE A 191 -3.58 5.81 2.48
CA ILE A 191 -2.22 5.42 2.14
C ILE A 191 -1.24 6.13 3.05
N HIS A 192 -0.10 5.49 3.29
CA HIS A 192 0.88 6.02 4.22
C HIS A 192 2.31 5.86 3.73
N HIS A 193 3.21 6.66 4.31
CA HIS A 193 4.63 6.68 4.03
C HIS A 193 5.37 6.90 5.34
N ALA A 194 6.21 5.95 5.75
CA ALA A 194 7.01 6.09 6.96
C ALA A 194 8.11 7.14 6.76
N LYS A 195 8.19 8.10 7.70
CA LYS A 195 9.25 9.10 7.71
C LYS A 195 10.49 8.49 8.36
N HIS A 196 11.51 8.22 7.56
CA HIS A 196 12.80 7.76 8.03
C HIS A 196 13.84 8.86 7.87
N PHE A 197 14.62 9.09 8.92
CA PHE A 197 15.83 9.92 8.84
C PHE A 197 17.06 9.05 8.65
N ASP A 198 18.13 9.62 8.09
CA ASP A 198 19.42 8.95 7.94
C ASP A 198 20.15 8.71 9.27
N ILE A 199 19.58 9.17 10.36
CA ILE A 199 20.16 9.05 11.69
C ILE A 199 19.97 7.63 12.21
N LYS A 200 21.07 7.06 12.71
CA LYS A 200 21.13 5.70 13.25
C LYS A 200 20.56 5.59 14.69
N GLU A 201 19.54 6.37 15.02
CA GLU A 201 18.90 6.24 16.32
C GLU A 201 18.11 4.94 16.43
N PRO A 202 18.09 4.29 17.60
CA PRO A 202 17.32 3.07 17.80
C PRO A 202 15.83 3.33 17.63
N ALA A 203 15.17 2.43 16.92
CA ALA A 203 13.73 2.48 16.68
C ALA A 203 13.16 1.06 16.69
N LYS A 204 12.03 0.88 17.37
CA LYS A 204 11.28 -0.38 17.40
C LYS A 204 9.79 -0.10 17.45
N SER A 205 9.03 -0.74 16.61
CA SER A 205 7.56 -0.69 16.64
C SER A 205 7.01 -2.07 16.35
N PHE A 206 5.93 -2.40 17.00
CA PHE A 206 5.09 -3.55 16.67
C PHE A 206 4.00 -3.10 15.72
N ARG A 207 3.71 -3.92 14.70
CA ARG A 207 2.62 -3.68 13.76
C ARG A 207 1.75 -4.91 13.67
N LEU A 208 0.45 -4.66 13.68
CA LEU A 208 -0.60 -5.63 13.42
C LEU A 208 -1.45 -5.13 12.25
N THR A 209 -1.96 -6.06 11.47
CA THR A 209 -2.99 -5.80 10.48
C THR A 209 -4.14 -6.76 10.70
N VAL A 210 -5.36 -6.25 10.70
CA VAL A 210 -6.54 -7.03 11.05
C VAL A 210 -7.66 -6.85 10.03
N TYR A 211 -8.50 -7.85 9.91
CA TYR A 211 -9.76 -7.78 9.19
C TYR A 211 -10.86 -7.28 10.13
N ASP A 212 -11.83 -6.57 9.59
CA ASP A 212 -13.11 -6.31 10.22
C ASP A 212 -14.22 -7.05 9.46
N GLU A 213 -15.47 -6.84 9.86
CA GLU A 213 -16.64 -7.44 9.22
C GLU A 213 -17.00 -6.79 7.87
N PHE A 214 -16.24 -5.78 7.44
CA PHE A 214 -16.50 -4.99 6.23
C PHE A 214 -15.30 -5.03 5.27
N PRO A 215 -14.99 -6.19 4.66
CA PRO A 215 -13.93 -6.27 3.65
C PRO A 215 -14.28 -5.37 2.46
N PHE A 216 -13.29 -5.05 1.64
CA PHE A 216 -13.57 -4.55 0.28
C PHE A 216 -14.52 -5.53 -0.40
N SER A 217 -15.61 -5.03 -0.96
CA SER A 217 -16.70 -5.90 -1.39
C SER A 217 -16.21 -6.96 -2.37
N LEU A 218 -16.43 -8.21 -1.98
CA LEU A 218 -16.19 -9.39 -2.82
C LEU A 218 -17.07 -9.36 -4.10
N GLU A 219 -18.12 -8.54 -4.12
CA GLU A 219 -18.99 -8.38 -5.27
C GLU A 219 -18.28 -7.71 -6.45
N GLU A 220 -17.49 -6.67 -6.19
CA GLU A 220 -16.67 -6.02 -7.24
C GLU A 220 -15.57 -6.97 -7.76
N THR A 221 -15.07 -7.87 -6.91
CA THR A 221 -14.07 -8.88 -7.28
C THR A 221 -14.71 -10.05 -8.03
N LYS A 222 -15.90 -10.48 -7.64
CA LYS A 222 -16.64 -11.57 -8.30
C LYS A 222 -17.15 -11.18 -9.69
N GLU A 223 -17.54 -9.92 -9.91
CA GLU A 223 -17.88 -9.44 -11.25
C GLU A 223 -16.68 -9.44 -12.21
N LEU A 224 -15.46 -9.26 -11.69
CA LEU A 224 -14.24 -9.36 -12.47
C LEU A 224 -13.92 -10.82 -12.84
N GLU A 225 -14.00 -11.72 -11.86
CA GLU A 225 -13.74 -13.16 -12.05
C GLU A 225 -14.79 -13.80 -12.97
N SER A 226 -16.06 -13.40 -12.89
CA SER A 226 -17.12 -13.88 -13.79
C SER A 226 -16.93 -13.42 -15.23
N LYS A 227 -16.43 -12.20 -15.46
CA LYS A 227 -16.12 -11.69 -16.80
C LYS A 227 -14.86 -12.30 -17.40
N GLU A 228 -13.90 -12.72 -16.58
CA GLU A 228 -12.70 -13.46 -17.06
C GLU A 228 -13.04 -14.90 -17.46
N THR A 229 -13.95 -15.57 -16.75
CA THR A 229 -14.39 -16.93 -17.09
C THR A 229 -15.26 -16.97 -18.34
N GLU A 230 -16.12 -15.99 -18.59
CA GLU A 230 -16.94 -15.92 -19.81
C GLU A 230 -16.08 -15.65 -21.07
N ASN A 231 -14.91 -15.04 -20.96
CA ASN A 231 -14.02 -14.79 -22.09
C ASN A 231 -13.03 -15.94 -22.38
N CYS A 232 -12.97 -16.96 -21.53
CA CYS A 232 -12.12 -18.15 -21.75
C CYS A 232 -12.88 -19.32 -22.40
N GLU A 233 -14.18 -19.20 -22.66
CA GLU A 233 -15.01 -20.25 -23.29
C GLU A 233 -15.36 -19.94 -24.77
N VAL A 234 -14.57 -19.12 -25.47
CA VAL A 234 -14.73 -18.88 -26.92
C VAL A 234 -13.49 -19.26 -27.69
#